data_3213311127bbc5092affc68d101ba6c3
#
_entry.id   3213311127bbc5092affc68d101ba6c3
#
_cell.length_a   1.000
_cell.length_b   1.000
_cell.length_c   1.000
_cell.angle_alpha   90.00
_cell.angle_beta   90.00
_cell.angle_gamma   90.00
#
_symmetry.space_group_name_H-M   'P 1'
#
loop_
_entity.id
_entity.type
_entity.pdbx_description
1 polymer ?
#
loop_
_entity_poly.entity_id
_entity_poly.type
_entity_poly.pdbx_seq_one_letter_code
_entity_poly.pdbx_strand_id
1 'polypeptide(L)'
;MALVLFAVNQPYHLSASFFDCVLTSDERKAVFDLIQRRINERLPAAYLTNESIFMGLPFYVDERVLIPRSPVAELIEQRFEPWVEEENVEHILDLCTGSGCIAIACAYAFPSAIVDAVDLSPEALEVAEINIDKHELGEMVNTYYSDLFNKLPPTKYDIIISNPPYVGLNEWENLPPEFHAEPDMAFKGGESGLDLVLRILTNAKEYLSEQGILIVEVGSSAETLQTLFPDVPFYWLNFERGGDGVFLLTADQITHYHDTFVTALKKQH
;
A
#
# COMPACT_ATOMS: atom_id res chain seq x y z
N MET A 1 -15.04 -5.29 -17.16
CA MET A 1 -14.27 -6.37 -17.82
C MET A 1 -13.86 -7.43 -16.79
N ALA A 2 -13.21 -7.07 -15.67
CA ALA A 2 -12.73 -8.02 -14.66
C ALA A 2 -13.76 -9.08 -14.24
N LEU A 3 -14.97 -8.66 -13.80
CA LEU A 3 -16.04 -9.59 -13.42
C LEU A 3 -16.44 -10.57 -14.52
N VAL A 4 -16.40 -10.13 -15.79
CA VAL A 4 -16.74 -11.01 -16.94
C VAL A 4 -15.66 -12.06 -17.11
N LEU A 5 -14.40 -11.66 -17.16
CA LEU A 5 -13.28 -12.59 -17.33
C LEU A 5 -13.21 -13.60 -16.17
N PHE A 6 -13.41 -13.13 -14.93
CA PHE A 6 -13.49 -13.98 -13.76
C PHE A 6 -14.63 -15.02 -13.87
N ALA A 7 -15.83 -14.56 -14.21
CA ALA A 7 -17.01 -15.44 -14.31
C ALA A 7 -16.86 -16.55 -15.36
N VAL A 8 -16.02 -16.33 -16.38
CA VAL A 8 -15.73 -17.31 -17.44
C VAL A 8 -14.34 -17.97 -17.30
N ASN A 9 -13.71 -17.83 -16.13
CA ASN A 9 -12.38 -18.39 -15.81
C ASN A 9 -11.30 -18.01 -16.84
N GLN A 10 -11.30 -16.76 -17.28
CA GLN A 10 -10.28 -16.25 -18.21
C GLN A 10 -9.35 -15.26 -17.51
N PRO A 11 -8.06 -15.23 -17.89
CA PRO A 11 -7.09 -14.34 -17.29
C PRO A 11 -7.36 -12.88 -17.67
N TYR A 12 -7.00 -11.94 -16.79
CA TYR A 12 -7.18 -10.49 -17.00
C TYR A 12 -6.47 -9.95 -18.25
N HIS A 13 -5.39 -10.60 -18.68
CA HIS A 13 -4.61 -10.25 -19.88
C HIS A 13 -5.06 -10.99 -21.15
N LEU A 14 -6.30 -11.50 -21.17
CA LEU A 14 -6.85 -12.16 -22.36
C LEU A 14 -6.79 -11.21 -23.56
N SER A 15 -6.27 -11.70 -24.69
CA SER A 15 -6.20 -10.93 -25.92
C SER A 15 -7.60 -10.46 -26.38
N ALA A 16 -7.70 -9.20 -26.80
CA ALA A 16 -8.95 -8.61 -27.29
C ALA A 16 -9.57 -9.40 -28.48
N SER A 17 -8.78 -10.21 -29.20
CA SER A 17 -9.27 -11.09 -30.28
C SER A 17 -10.28 -12.13 -29.82
N PHE A 18 -10.35 -12.44 -28.51
CA PHE A 18 -11.31 -13.37 -27.92
C PHE A 18 -12.61 -12.70 -27.44
N PHE A 19 -12.67 -11.36 -27.43
CA PHE A 19 -13.84 -10.64 -26.89
C PHE A 19 -15.11 -10.81 -27.74
N ASP A 20 -14.99 -11.24 -29.00
CA ASP A 20 -16.12 -11.57 -29.89
C ASP A 20 -16.62 -13.02 -29.74
N CYS A 21 -15.99 -13.83 -28.85
CA CYS A 21 -16.46 -15.20 -28.59
C CYS A 21 -17.84 -15.18 -27.93
N VAL A 22 -18.70 -16.06 -28.40
CA VAL A 22 -20.06 -16.20 -27.86
C VAL A 22 -20.01 -17.01 -26.57
N LEU A 23 -20.47 -16.42 -25.47
CA LEU A 23 -20.62 -17.09 -24.19
C LEU A 23 -21.73 -18.15 -24.22
N THR A 24 -21.49 -19.27 -23.57
CA THR A 24 -22.52 -20.29 -23.29
C THR A 24 -23.64 -19.74 -22.40
N SER A 25 -24.73 -20.49 -22.26
CA SER A 25 -25.83 -20.10 -21.37
C SER A 25 -25.39 -20.02 -19.90
N ASP A 26 -24.54 -20.94 -19.46
CA ASP A 26 -24.07 -21.01 -18.08
C ASP A 26 -23.09 -19.88 -17.79
N GLU A 27 -22.16 -19.57 -18.70
CA GLU A 27 -21.26 -18.43 -18.59
C GLU A 27 -22.02 -17.11 -18.54
N ARG A 28 -23.03 -16.91 -19.42
CA ARG A 28 -23.87 -15.70 -19.38
C ARG A 28 -24.59 -15.55 -18.04
N LYS A 29 -25.09 -16.69 -17.48
CA LYS A 29 -25.73 -16.67 -16.17
C LYS A 29 -24.74 -16.31 -15.08
N ALA A 30 -23.54 -16.90 -15.04
CA ALA A 30 -22.52 -16.60 -14.07
C ALA A 30 -22.09 -15.10 -14.11
N VAL A 31 -21.88 -14.55 -15.32
CA VAL A 31 -21.62 -13.12 -15.51
C VAL A 31 -22.75 -12.26 -14.98
N PHE A 32 -24.00 -12.60 -15.32
CA PHE A 32 -25.16 -11.84 -14.88
C PHE A 32 -25.32 -11.87 -13.36
N ASP A 33 -25.20 -13.03 -12.73
CA ASP A 33 -25.32 -13.20 -11.29
C ASP A 33 -24.24 -12.37 -10.55
N LEU A 34 -22.99 -12.36 -11.06
CA LEU A 34 -21.90 -11.60 -10.47
C LEU A 34 -22.10 -10.07 -10.62
N ILE A 35 -22.59 -9.63 -11.79
CA ILE A 35 -22.92 -8.21 -12.01
C ILE A 35 -24.11 -7.78 -11.13
N GLN A 36 -25.10 -8.63 -10.96
CA GLN A 36 -26.25 -8.37 -10.06
C GLN A 36 -25.78 -8.21 -8.61
N ARG A 37 -24.87 -9.04 -8.14
CA ARG A 37 -24.26 -8.89 -6.82
C ARG A 37 -23.53 -7.55 -6.70
N ARG A 38 -22.70 -7.19 -7.70
CA ARG A 38 -22.00 -5.89 -7.71
C ARG A 38 -22.96 -4.70 -7.59
N ILE A 39 -24.11 -4.76 -8.30
CA ILE A 39 -25.11 -3.69 -8.29
C ILE A 39 -25.85 -3.63 -6.96
N ASN A 40 -26.30 -4.79 -6.46
CA ASN A 40 -27.21 -4.86 -5.30
C ASN A 40 -26.45 -4.69 -3.98
N GLU A 41 -25.26 -5.31 -3.86
CA GLU A 41 -24.46 -5.32 -2.65
C GLU A 41 -23.47 -4.15 -2.60
N ARG A 42 -23.23 -3.49 -3.75
CA ARG A 42 -22.25 -2.41 -3.95
C ARG A 42 -20.81 -2.78 -3.52
N LEU A 43 -20.52 -4.06 -3.48
CA LEU A 43 -19.18 -4.56 -3.16
C LEU A 43 -18.21 -4.24 -4.30
N PRO A 44 -16.97 -3.86 -4.00
CA PRO A 44 -15.90 -3.73 -4.98
C PRO A 44 -15.72 -5.01 -5.82
N ALA A 45 -15.38 -4.85 -7.10
CA ALA A 45 -15.16 -6.00 -7.98
C ALA A 45 -14.07 -6.95 -7.45
N ALA A 46 -13.02 -6.39 -6.86
CA ALA A 46 -11.92 -7.16 -6.27
C ALA A 46 -12.39 -8.09 -5.14
N TYR A 47 -13.34 -7.65 -4.31
CA TYR A 47 -13.88 -8.52 -3.25
C TYR A 47 -14.85 -9.58 -3.77
N LEU A 48 -15.55 -9.30 -4.87
CA LEU A 48 -16.40 -10.29 -5.51
C LEU A 48 -15.60 -11.41 -6.19
N THR A 49 -14.38 -11.11 -6.61
CA THR A 49 -13.47 -12.07 -7.25
C THR A 49 -12.39 -12.60 -6.31
N ASN A 50 -12.24 -12.01 -5.12
CA ASN A 50 -11.12 -12.21 -4.21
C ASN A 50 -9.76 -12.03 -4.89
N GLU A 51 -9.69 -11.13 -5.88
CA GLU A 51 -8.47 -10.87 -6.62
C GLU A 51 -8.30 -9.40 -6.98
N SER A 52 -7.09 -8.89 -6.79
CA SER A 52 -6.62 -7.61 -7.26
C SER A 52 -5.28 -7.76 -7.95
N ILE A 53 -4.96 -6.85 -8.88
CA ILE A 53 -3.67 -6.84 -9.57
C ILE A 53 -2.86 -5.64 -9.11
N PHE A 54 -1.62 -5.88 -8.69
CA PHE A 54 -0.65 -4.85 -8.35
C PHE A 54 0.69 -5.17 -9.00
N MET A 55 1.29 -4.25 -9.76
CA MET A 55 2.49 -4.48 -10.58
C MET A 55 2.39 -5.72 -11.49
N GLY A 56 1.22 -6.03 -12.03
CA GLY A 56 0.98 -7.22 -12.83
C GLY A 56 0.91 -8.53 -12.05
N LEU A 57 1.09 -8.50 -10.73
CA LEU A 57 1.01 -9.64 -9.83
C LEU A 57 -0.41 -9.80 -9.27
N PRO A 58 -0.95 -11.03 -9.16
CA PRO A 58 -2.28 -11.29 -8.63
C PRO A 58 -2.27 -11.47 -7.11
N PHE A 59 -3.02 -10.66 -6.39
CA PHE A 59 -3.18 -10.71 -4.93
C PHE A 59 -4.58 -11.17 -4.53
N TYR A 60 -4.66 -12.06 -3.54
CA TYR A 60 -5.89 -12.32 -2.83
C TYR A 60 -6.28 -11.08 -2.00
N VAL A 61 -7.54 -10.70 -2.06
CA VAL A 61 -8.11 -9.61 -1.25
C VAL A 61 -9.54 -9.93 -0.83
N ASP A 62 -9.91 -9.47 0.35
CA ASP A 62 -11.26 -9.46 0.89
C ASP A 62 -11.47 -8.24 1.79
N GLU A 63 -12.62 -8.17 2.48
CA GLU A 63 -13.01 -7.04 3.32
C GLU A 63 -12.07 -6.73 4.50
N ARG A 64 -11.06 -7.55 4.75
CA ARG A 64 -10.05 -7.33 5.79
C ARG A 64 -8.94 -6.36 5.40
N VAL A 65 -8.76 -6.09 4.10
CA VAL A 65 -7.64 -5.29 3.58
C VAL A 65 -8.08 -4.26 2.55
N LEU A 66 -7.36 -3.15 2.47
CA LEU A 66 -7.48 -2.19 1.38
C LEU A 66 -7.15 -2.87 0.03
N ILE A 67 -7.94 -2.56 -1.00
CA ILE A 67 -7.65 -3.04 -2.35
C ILE A 67 -6.38 -2.36 -2.86
N PRO A 68 -5.35 -3.12 -3.30
CA PRO A 68 -4.09 -2.59 -3.84
C PRO A 68 -4.29 -1.57 -4.96
N ARG A 69 -3.82 -0.32 -4.76
CA ARG A 69 -3.94 0.77 -5.74
C ARG A 69 -2.90 1.89 -5.56
N SER A 70 -1.87 1.67 -4.74
CA SER A 70 -0.84 2.65 -4.47
C SER A 70 -0.01 2.98 -5.72
N PRO A 71 0.26 4.26 -6.02
CA PRO A 71 1.15 4.67 -7.10
C PRO A 71 2.62 4.31 -6.84
N VAL A 72 2.98 3.94 -5.62
CA VAL A 72 4.33 3.43 -5.25
C VAL A 72 4.77 2.26 -6.15
N ALA A 73 3.83 1.54 -6.76
CA ALA A 73 4.11 0.52 -7.77
C ALA A 73 5.13 0.97 -8.84
N GLU A 74 5.03 2.22 -9.33
CA GLU A 74 5.97 2.74 -10.35
C GLU A 74 7.39 2.92 -9.80
N LEU A 75 7.53 3.28 -8.52
CA LEU A 75 8.86 3.38 -7.88
C LEU A 75 9.49 2.00 -7.72
N ILE A 76 8.70 1.01 -7.29
CA ILE A 76 9.16 -0.36 -7.12
C ILE A 76 9.62 -0.93 -8.48
N GLU A 77 8.85 -0.70 -9.56
CA GLU A 77 9.22 -1.10 -10.92
C GLU A 77 10.56 -0.48 -11.37
N GLN A 78 10.84 0.75 -10.92
CA GLN A 78 12.08 1.48 -11.18
C GLN A 78 13.15 1.22 -10.12
N ARG A 79 12.92 0.27 -9.17
CA ARG A 79 13.85 -0.06 -8.07
C ARG A 79 14.32 1.15 -7.27
N PHE A 80 13.44 2.15 -7.13
CA PHE A 80 13.69 3.41 -6.42
C PHE A 80 14.92 4.19 -6.92
N GLU A 81 15.32 3.99 -8.18
CA GLU A 81 16.33 4.84 -8.81
C GLU A 81 15.87 6.30 -8.92
N PRO A 82 16.74 7.29 -8.73
CA PRO A 82 18.18 7.19 -8.48
C PRO A 82 18.57 7.24 -6.99
N TRP A 83 17.65 7.02 -6.05
CA TRP A 83 17.88 7.24 -4.62
C TRP A 83 18.59 6.10 -3.93
N VAL A 84 18.48 4.88 -4.42
CA VAL A 84 19.21 3.70 -3.93
C VAL A 84 19.86 2.97 -5.09
N GLU A 85 20.93 2.24 -4.77
CA GLU A 85 21.59 1.28 -5.69
C GLU A 85 21.10 -0.11 -5.29
N GLU A 86 20.53 -0.87 -6.24
CA GLU A 86 19.90 -2.18 -6.01
C GLU A 86 20.78 -3.14 -5.20
N GLU A 87 22.07 -3.18 -5.54
CA GLU A 87 23.06 -4.06 -4.89
C GLU A 87 23.34 -3.72 -3.41
N ASN A 88 22.95 -2.54 -2.96
CA ASN A 88 23.16 -2.07 -1.58
C ASN A 88 21.89 -2.21 -0.72
N VAL A 89 20.76 -2.67 -1.28
CA VAL A 89 19.51 -2.86 -0.55
C VAL A 89 19.49 -4.27 0.07
N GLU A 90 19.61 -4.33 1.39
CA GLU A 90 19.57 -5.58 2.17
C GLU A 90 18.25 -5.75 2.95
N HIS A 91 17.68 -4.63 3.44
CA HIS A 91 16.48 -4.65 4.28
C HIS A 91 15.47 -3.60 3.85
N ILE A 92 14.23 -4.03 3.66
CA ILE A 92 13.08 -3.18 3.31
C ILE A 92 12.00 -3.33 4.37
N LEU A 93 11.35 -2.23 4.75
CA LEU A 93 10.23 -2.20 5.68
C LEU A 93 8.99 -1.65 4.98
N ASP A 94 7.90 -2.42 4.99
CA ASP A 94 6.58 -2.00 4.55
C ASP A 94 5.66 -1.82 5.77
N LEU A 95 5.36 -0.56 6.12
CA LEU A 95 4.48 -0.21 7.23
C LEU A 95 3.04 -0.03 6.75
N CYS A 96 2.08 -0.58 7.48
CA CYS A 96 0.67 -0.66 7.12
C CYS A 96 0.48 -1.49 5.84
N THR A 97 1.04 -2.69 5.86
CA THR A 97 1.21 -3.56 4.69
C THR A 97 -0.12 -4.05 4.08
N GLY A 98 -1.20 -4.11 4.87
CA GLY A 98 -2.51 -4.58 4.42
C GLY A 98 -2.44 -5.97 3.81
N SER A 99 -2.68 -6.09 2.51
CA SER A 99 -2.62 -7.36 1.76
C SER A 99 -1.20 -7.87 1.51
N GLY A 100 -0.14 -7.16 1.93
CA GLY A 100 1.25 -7.48 1.62
C GLY A 100 1.70 -7.09 0.22
N CYS A 101 0.89 -6.36 -0.55
CA CYS A 101 1.16 -6.12 -1.97
C CYS A 101 2.44 -5.32 -2.22
N ILE A 102 2.74 -4.31 -1.40
CA ILE A 102 3.98 -3.51 -1.49
C ILE A 102 5.18 -4.37 -1.08
N ALA A 103 5.09 -5.06 0.07
CA ALA A 103 6.15 -5.95 0.55
C ALA A 103 6.53 -7.03 -0.47
N ILE A 104 5.53 -7.73 -1.03
CA ILE A 104 5.73 -8.78 -2.03
C ILE A 104 6.31 -8.19 -3.32
N ALA A 105 5.80 -7.05 -3.78
CA ALA A 105 6.34 -6.37 -4.95
C ALA A 105 7.81 -5.96 -4.75
N CYS A 106 8.18 -5.46 -3.56
CA CYS A 106 9.57 -5.17 -3.20
C CYS A 106 10.44 -6.43 -3.21
N ALA A 107 9.96 -7.57 -2.70
CA ALA A 107 10.70 -8.82 -2.74
C ALA A 107 10.98 -9.30 -4.18
N TYR A 108 10.04 -9.07 -5.12
CA TYR A 108 10.31 -9.33 -6.54
C TYR A 108 11.34 -8.36 -7.16
N ALA A 109 11.29 -7.09 -6.77
CA ALA A 109 12.22 -6.08 -7.29
C ALA A 109 13.64 -6.24 -6.71
N PHE A 110 13.76 -6.71 -5.47
CA PHE A 110 15.02 -6.86 -4.72
C PHE A 110 15.17 -8.30 -4.21
N PRO A 111 15.50 -9.26 -5.07
CA PRO A 111 15.51 -10.68 -4.73
C PRO A 111 16.60 -11.10 -3.71
N SER A 112 17.49 -10.20 -3.36
CA SER A 112 18.55 -10.41 -2.32
C SER A 112 18.19 -9.78 -0.98
N ALA A 113 17.13 -8.95 -0.91
CA ALA A 113 16.72 -8.25 0.30
C ALA A 113 15.72 -9.06 1.12
N ILE A 114 15.74 -8.82 2.43
CA ILE A 114 14.67 -9.25 3.35
C ILE A 114 13.67 -8.12 3.50
N VAL A 115 12.39 -8.45 3.40
CA VAL A 115 11.30 -7.48 3.53
C VAL A 115 10.50 -7.78 4.79
N ASP A 116 10.40 -6.80 5.67
CA ASP A 116 9.56 -6.87 6.86
C ASP A 116 8.24 -6.14 6.59
N ALA A 117 7.13 -6.87 6.67
CA ALA A 117 5.76 -6.40 6.41
C ALA A 117 5.02 -6.23 7.73
N VAL A 118 4.57 -5.02 8.03
CA VAL A 118 4.02 -4.64 9.34
C VAL A 118 2.59 -4.18 9.21
N ASP A 119 1.71 -4.71 10.06
CA ASP A 119 0.36 -4.18 10.22
C ASP A 119 -0.11 -4.24 11.67
N LEU A 120 -1.04 -3.35 12.01
CA LEU A 120 -1.74 -3.33 13.31
C LEU A 120 -2.95 -4.27 13.31
N SER A 121 -3.46 -4.70 12.15
CA SER A 121 -4.56 -5.64 12.02
C SER A 121 -4.03 -7.07 11.88
N PRO A 122 -4.32 -7.96 12.82
CA PRO A 122 -4.02 -9.38 12.67
C PRO A 122 -4.73 -9.99 11.45
N GLU A 123 -5.95 -9.51 11.15
CA GLU A 123 -6.75 -9.97 10.02
C GLU A 123 -6.12 -9.56 8.68
N ALA A 124 -5.50 -8.37 8.61
CA ALA A 124 -4.75 -7.95 7.43
C ALA A 124 -3.49 -8.81 7.24
N LEU A 125 -2.79 -9.12 8.33
CA LEU A 125 -1.61 -10.01 8.26
C LEU A 125 -1.97 -11.43 7.81
N GLU A 126 -3.14 -11.96 8.18
CA GLU A 126 -3.62 -13.24 7.63
C GLU A 126 -3.75 -13.18 6.09
N VAL A 127 -4.25 -12.06 5.55
CA VAL A 127 -4.33 -11.87 4.09
C VAL A 127 -2.94 -11.72 3.48
N ALA A 128 -2.04 -10.99 4.13
CA ALA A 128 -0.65 -10.86 3.67
C ALA A 128 0.05 -12.23 3.62
N GLU A 129 -0.13 -13.07 4.64
CA GLU A 129 0.42 -14.43 4.68
C GLU A 129 -0.14 -15.33 3.55
N ILE A 130 -1.46 -15.25 3.26
CA ILE A 130 -2.04 -15.94 2.10
C ILE A 130 -1.35 -15.53 0.80
N ASN A 131 -1.04 -14.23 0.65
CA ASN A 131 -0.36 -13.73 -0.54
C ASN A 131 1.12 -14.11 -0.56
N ILE A 132 1.83 -14.06 0.55
CA ILE A 132 3.23 -14.50 0.68
C ILE A 132 3.35 -15.98 0.29
N ASP A 133 2.46 -16.83 0.78
CA ASP A 133 2.41 -18.24 0.43
C ASP A 133 2.07 -18.44 -1.07
N LYS A 134 1.09 -17.70 -1.59
CA LYS A 134 0.70 -17.75 -3.02
C LYS A 134 1.85 -17.39 -3.95
N HIS A 135 2.73 -16.49 -3.52
CA HIS A 135 3.91 -16.03 -4.26
C HIS A 135 5.20 -16.82 -3.93
N GLU A 136 5.14 -17.78 -3.00
CA GLU A 136 6.28 -18.60 -2.55
C GLU A 136 7.44 -17.76 -1.97
N LEU A 137 7.13 -16.66 -1.24
CA LEU A 137 8.10 -15.69 -0.72
C LEU A 137 8.32 -15.78 0.80
N GLY A 138 7.92 -16.87 1.46
CA GLY A 138 8.03 -17.03 2.91
C GLY A 138 9.45 -17.01 3.48
N GLU A 139 10.49 -17.13 2.65
CA GLU A 139 11.89 -16.97 3.09
C GLU A 139 12.39 -15.52 2.96
N MET A 140 11.65 -14.66 2.26
CA MET A 140 12.07 -13.28 1.96
C MET A 140 11.20 -12.23 2.65
N VAL A 141 9.92 -12.53 2.92
CA VAL A 141 8.96 -11.60 3.50
C VAL A 141 8.52 -12.10 4.86
N ASN A 142 8.81 -11.32 5.91
CA ASN A 142 8.39 -11.60 7.29
C ASN A 142 7.21 -10.71 7.66
N THR A 143 6.20 -11.26 8.34
CA THR A 143 5.07 -10.48 8.86
C THR A 143 5.26 -10.14 10.34
N TYR A 144 4.89 -8.91 10.73
CA TYR A 144 4.95 -8.45 12.14
C TYR A 144 3.66 -7.79 12.55
N TYR A 145 3.04 -8.31 13.60
CA TYR A 145 1.93 -7.64 14.28
C TYR A 145 2.47 -6.53 15.18
N SER A 146 2.41 -5.29 14.71
CA SER A 146 2.97 -4.14 15.40
C SER A 146 2.21 -2.86 15.08
N ASP A 147 2.11 -1.97 16.08
CA ASP A 147 1.73 -0.58 15.88
C ASP A 147 2.95 0.20 15.38
N LEU A 148 3.06 0.33 14.08
CA LEU A 148 4.24 0.85 13.37
C LEU A 148 5.52 0.14 13.86
N PHE A 149 6.49 0.89 14.37
CA PHE A 149 7.80 0.39 14.77
C PHE A 149 7.86 -0.32 16.14
N ASN A 150 6.78 -0.30 16.94
CA ASN A 150 6.83 -0.61 18.38
C ASN A 150 7.33 -2.01 18.74
N LYS A 151 7.15 -3.00 17.86
CA LYS A 151 7.56 -4.40 18.10
C LYS A 151 8.52 -4.96 17.07
N LEU A 152 9.13 -4.08 16.29
CA LEU A 152 10.11 -4.51 15.29
C LEU A 152 11.44 -4.90 15.93
N PRO A 153 12.19 -5.82 15.29
CA PRO A 153 13.57 -6.08 15.66
C PRO A 153 14.42 -4.82 15.44
N PRO A 154 15.59 -4.70 16.10
CA PRO A 154 16.50 -3.57 15.96
C PRO A 154 17.27 -3.64 14.63
N THR A 155 16.55 -3.69 13.52
CA THR A 155 17.08 -3.74 12.15
C THR A 155 17.16 -2.33 11.58
N LYS A 156 18.17 -2.07 10.74
CA LYS A 156 18.25 -0.86 9.93
C LYS A 156 17.77 -1.18 8.52
N TYR A 157 16.90 -0.33 7.99
CA TYR A 157 16.28 -0.51 6.69
C TYR A 157 16.82 0.49 5.68
N ASP A 158 17.13 0.00 4.49
CA ASP A 158 17.60 0.83 3.37
C ASP A 158 16.42 1.53 2.71
N ILE A 159 15.25 0.91 2.79
CA ILE A 159 14.01 1.47 2.29
C ILE A 159 12.92 1.26 3.34
N ILE A 160 12.28 2.34 3.78
CA ILE A 160 11.03 2.30 4.55
C ILE A 160 9.92 2.85 3.67
N ILE A 161 8.88 2.05 3.45
CA ILE A 161 7.71 2.44 2.66
C ILE A 161 6.48 2.37 3.56
N SER A 162 5.55 3.28 3.35
CA SER A 162 4.24 3.20 3.98
C SER A 162 3.15 3.80 3.08
N ASN A 163 2.04 3.09 3.00
CA ASN A 163 0.77 3.66 2.59
C ASN A 163 -0.18 3.62 3.81
N PRO A 164 0.01 4.51 4.78
CA PRO A 164 -0.75 4.51 6.01
C PRO A 164 -2.15 5.08 5.77
N PRO A 165 -3.13 4.83 6.64
CA PRO A 165 -4.38 5.57 6.67
C PRO A 165 -4.12 7.08 6.73
N TYR A 166 -4.58 7.82 5.71
CA TYR A 166 -4.35 9.26 5.57
C TYR A 166 -5.62 10.08 5.30
N VAL A 167 -6.78 9.46 5.28
CA VAL A 167 -8.06 10.16 5.04
C VAL A 167 -8.52 10.84 6.32
N GLY A 168 -8.75 12.16 6.26
CA GLY A 168 -9.31 12.91 7.37
C GLY A 168 -10.78 12.57 7.63
N LEU A 169 -11.25 12.77 8.86
CA LEU A 169 -12.62 12.36 9.26
C LEU A 169 -13.71 12.98 8.38
N ASN A 170 -13.59 14.26 8.03
CA ASN A 170 -14.58 14.95 7.18
C ASN A 170 -14.62 14.40 5.74
N GLU A 171 -13.50 13.96 5.22
CA GLU A 171 -13.39 13.37 3.88
C GLU A 171 -14.01 11.97 3.88
N TRP A 172 -13.70 11.16 4.90
CA TRP A 172 -14.25 9.81 5.07
C TRP A 172 -15.77 9.77 4.98
N GLU A 173 -16.46 10.70 5.63
CA GLU A 173 -17.92 10.75 5.64
C GLU A 173 -18.55 11.00 4.25
N ASN A 174 -17.75 11.56 3.32
CA ASN A 174 -18.20 11.92 1.97
C ASN A 174 -17.72 10.95 0.87
N LEU A 175 -16.99 9.89 1.22
CA LEU A 175 -16.57 8.89 0.25
C LEU A 175 -17.75 8.11 -0.33
N PRO A 176 -17.64 7.64 -1.60
CA PRO A 176 -18.62 6.76 -2.20
C PRO A 176 -18.87 5.50 -1.37
N PRO A 177 -20.11 4.93 -1.39
CA PRO A 177 -20.45 3.75 -0.59
C PRO A 177 -19.55 2.53 -0.78
N GLU A 178 -18.92 2.39 -1.94
CA GLU A 178 -18.01 1.31 -2.25
C GLU A 178 -16.75 1.31 -1.35
N PHE A 179 -16.28 2.49 -0.94
CA PHE A 179 -15.14 2.61 -0.02
C PHE A 179 -15.47 2.14 1.40
N HIS A 180 -16.76 2.24 1.80
CA HIS A 180 -17.21 1.74 3.10
C HIS A 180 -17.34 0.20 3.16
N ALA A 181 -17.11 -0.50 2.04
CA ALA A 181 -16.95 -1.95 2.03
C ALA A 181 -15.52 -2.38 2.38
N GLU A 182 -14.56 -1.46 2.29
CA GLU A 182 -13.17 -1.67 2.71
C GLU A 182 -13.03 -1.34 4.21
N PRO A 183 -12.01 -1.87 4.93
CA PRO A 183 -11.93 -1.66 6.38
C PRO A 183 -11.68 -0.19 6.74
N ASP A 184 -12.52 0.36 7.60
CA ASP A 184 -12.43 1.75 8.10
C ASP A 184 -11.02 2.14 8.58
N MET A 185 -10.34 1.20 9.24
CA MET A 185 -9.00 1.40 9.77
C MET A 185 -7.96 1.67 8.69
N ALA A 186 -8.18 1.20 7.46
CA ALA A 186 -7.26 1.41 6.35
C ALA A 186 -7.36 2.82 5.73
N PHE A 187 -8.34 3.63 6.15
CA PHE A 187 -8.53 4.99 5.65
C PHE A 187 -8.28 6.06 6.70
N LYS A 188 -8.79 5.87 7.92
CA LYS A 188 -8.91 6.91 8.95
C LYS A 188 -7.54 7.28 9.55
N GLY A 189 -6.96 8.36 9.05
CA GLY A 189 -5.69 8.92 9.51
C GLY A 189 -5.81 9.96 10.64
N GLY A 190 -6.93 10.00 11.37
CA GLY A 190 -7.24 11.00 12.39
C GLY A 190 -7.96 12.22 11.83
N GLU A 191 -8.00 13.33 12.60
CA GLU A 191 -8.74 14.54 12.22
C GLU A 191 -8.20 15.16 10.93
N SER A 192 -6.88 15.24 10.82
CA SER A 192 -6.16 15.84 9.68
C SER A 192 -5.65 14.84 8.65
N GLY A 193 -5.80 13.54 8.89
CA GLY A 193 -5.19 12.48 8.06
C GLY A 193 -3.69 12.25 8.32
N LEU A 194 -3.08 12.93 9.30
CA LEU A 194 -1.63 12.92 9.51
C LEU A 194 -1.14 12.19 10.76
N ASP A 195 -2.05 11.58 11.56
CA ASP A 195 -1.68 11.03 12.87
C ASP A 195 -0.59 9.95 12.77
N LEU A 196 -0.73 9.01 11.84
CA LEU A 196 0.26 7.96 11.61
C LEU A 196 1.50 8.51 10.89
N VAL A 197 1.32 9.42 9.94
CA VAL A 197 2.41 10.06 9.19
C VAL A 197 3.39 10.75 10.13
N LEU A 198 2.90 11.52 11.13
CA LEU A 198 3.75 12.18 12.11
C LEU A 198 4.51 11.20 13.01
N ARG A 199 3.88 10.08 13.35
CA ARG A 199 4.54 9.01 14.11
C ARG A 199 5.61 8.32 13.25
N ILE A 200 5.36 8.09 11.96
CA ILE A 200 6.35 7.54 11.03
C ILE A 200 7.54 8.47 10.90
N LEU A 201 7.32 9.76 10.59
CA LEU A 201 8.39 10.78 10.47
C LEU A 201 9.24 10.88 11.73
N THR A 202 8.60 10.80 12.92
CA THR A 202 9.29 10.90 14.20
C THR A 202 10.17 9.69 14.50
N ASN A 203 9.72 8.48 14.15
CA ASN A 203 10.41 7.25 14.53
C ASN A 203 11.35 6.70 13.44
N ALA A 204 11.17 7.08 12.19
CA ALA A 204 11.95 6.55 11.06
C ALA A 204 13.47 6.69 11.24
N LYS A 205 13.94 7.75 11.91
CA LYS A 205 15.36 7.98 12.22
C LYS A 205 16.02 6.79 12.90
N GLU A 206 15.31 6.13 13.82
CA GLU A 206 15.87 5.01 14.58
C GLU A 206 15.96 3.72 13.76
N TYR A 207 15.28 3.68 12.60
CA TYR A 207 15.17 2.47 11.78
C TYR A 207 15.79 2.60 10.40
N LEU A 208 16.04 3.80 9.87
CA LEU A 208 16.74 3.99 8.60
C LEU A 208 18.24 3.66 8.73
N SER A 209 18.80 3.03 7.71
CA SER A 209 20.23 2.96 7.49
C SER A 209 20.80 4.35 7.14
N GLU A 210 22.13 4.52 7.13
CA GLU A 210 22.76 5.83 6.88
C GLU A 210 22.40 6.41 5.50
N GLN A 211 22.22 5.56 4.51
CA GLN A 211 21.85 5.93 3.13
C GLN A 211 20.38 5.61 2.81
N GLY A 212 19.60 5.22 3.82
CA GLY A 212 18.23 4.80 3.67
C GLY A 212 17.30 5.94 3.26
N ILE A 213 16.15 5.54 2.69
CA ILE A 213 15.08 6.43 2.27
C ILE A 213 13.76 6.08 2.93
N LEU A 214 12.97 7.10 3.22
CA LEU A 214 11.58 6.99 3.67
C LEU A 214 10.64 7.45 2.55
N ILE A 215 9.69 6.60 2.18
CA ILE A 215 8.65 6.89 1.20
C ILE A 215 7.30 6.72 1.87
N VAL A 216 6.46 7.76 1.81
CA VAL A 216 5.13 7.72 2.43
C VAL A 216 4.08 8.29 1.48
N GLU A 217 3.01 7.55 1.29
CA GLU A 217 1.80 8.01 0.64
C GLU A 217 0.92 8.74 1.68
N VAL A 218 0.50 9.94 1.36
CA VAL A 218 -0.39 10.77 2.19
C VAL A 218 -1.59 11.29 1.39
N GLY A 219 -1.65 11.00 0.10
CA GLY A 219 -2.75 11.33 -0.79
C GLY A 219 -3.24 12.77 -0.64
N SER A 220 -4.54 12.93 -0.35
CA SER A 220 -5.20 14.22 -0.15
C SER A 220 -4.62 15.06 1.00
N SER A 221 -3.91 14.47 1.95
CA SER A 221 -3.29 15.18 3.08
C SER A 221 -1.94 15.84 2.75
N ALA A 222 -1.45 15.76 1.50
CA ALA A 222 -0.15 16.31 1.09
C ALA A 222 -0.02 17.82 1.33
N GLU A 223 -1.02 18.62 0.96
CA GLU A 223 -1.02 20.07 1.17
C GLU A 223 -1.02 20.42 2.66
N THR A 224 -1.76 19.66 3.46
CA THR A 224 -1.80 19.83 4.93
C THR A 224 -0.43 19.53 5.54
N LEU A 225 0.22 18.45 5.10
CA LEU A 225 1.57 18.08 5.55
C LEU A 225 2.61 19.16 5.18
N GLN A 226 2.59 19.64 3.93
CA GLN A 226 3.51 20.70 3.48
C GLN A 226 3.29 22.02 4.24
N THR A 227 2.04 22.34 4.55
CA THR A 227 1.71 23.54 5.35
C THR A 227 2.19 23.41 6.80
N LEU A 228 2.09 22.21 7.38
CA LEU A 228 2.57 21.94 8.73
C LEU A 228 4.10 22.05 8.85
N PHE A 229 4.81 21.68 7.77
CA PHE A 229 6.27 21.65 7.70
C PHE A 229 6.81 22.41 6.49
N PRO A 230 6.69 23.75 6.45
CA PRO A 230 7.06 24.55 5.28
C PRO A 230 8.55 24.49 4.94
N ASP A 231 9.41 24.25 5.93
CA ASP A 231 10.86 24.21 5.77
C ASP A 231 11.40 22.79 5.48
N VAL A 232 10.57 21.75 5.58
CA VAL A 232 10.99 20.38 5.26
C VAL A 232 10.96 20.17 3.75
N PRO A 233 12.08 19.75 3.13
CA PRO A 233 12.15 19.59 1.69
C PRO A 233 11.61 18.24 1.26
N PHE A 234 10.30 18.00 1.43
CA PHE A 234 9.64 16.82 0.93
C PHE A 234 9.85 16.73 -0.59
N TYR A 235 10.41 15.64 -1.07
CA TYR A 235 10.48 15.37 -2.50
C TYR A 235 9.17 14.73 -2.95
N TRP A 236 8.24 15.55 -3.45
CA TRP A 236 6.95 15.07 -3.96
C TRP A 236 7.13 14.37 -5.30
N LEU A 237 6.68 13.13 -5.37
CA LEU A 237 6.84 12.27 -6.52
C LEU A 237 5.67 12.43 -7.49
N ASN A 238 5.97 12.33 -8.80
CA ASN A 238 4.98 12.34 -9.86
C ASN A 238 4.97 11.00 -10.56
N PHE A 239 3.79 10.50 -10.89
CA PHE A 239 3.58 9.18 -11.47
C PHE A 239 2.93 9.29 -12.86
N GLU A 240 3.38 8.47 -13.80
CA GLU A 240 2.86 8.47 -15.18
C GLU A 240 1.43 7.88 -15.26
N ARG A 241 1.15 6.88 -14.41
CA ARG A 241 -0.14 6.20 -14.36
C ARG A 241 -1.17 6.89 -13.45
N GLY A 242 -0.81 8.06 -12.93
CA GLY A 242 -1.63 8.82 -12.00
C GLY A 242 -1.41 8.42 -10.53
N GLY A 243 -2.04 9.17 -9.64
CA GLY A 243 -1.77 9.17 -8.21
C GLY A 243 -0.89 10.36 -7.82
N ASP A 244 -1.06 10.83 -6.60
CA ASP A 244 -0.34 11.97 -6.04
C ASP A 244 -0.17 11.82 -4.53
N GLY A 245 0.47 12.79 -3.90
CA GLY A 245 0.64 12.79 -2.46
C GLY A 245 1.57 11.69 -1.94
N VAL A 246 2.59 11.31 -2.70
CA VAL A 246 3.70 10.48 -2.22
C VAL A 246 4.95 11.33 -2.11
N PHE A 247 5.59 11.28 -0.96
CA PHE A 247 6.86 11.96 -0.76
C PHE A 247 8.00 11.00 -0.42
N LEU A 248 9.23 11.48 -0.68
CA LEU A 248 10.46 10.84 -0.28
C LEU A 248 11.28 11.79 0.60
N LEU A 249 11.89 11.26 1.65
CA LEU A 249 12.94 11.87 2.45
C LEU A 249 14.11 10.90 2.65
N THR A 250 15.35 11.43 2.61
CA THR A 250 16.54 10.65 2.94
C THR A 250 16.76 10.56 4.44
N ALA A 251 17.57 9.59 4.89
CA ALA A 251 17.97 9.44 6.30
C ALA A 251 18.60 10.72 6.88
N ASP A 252 19.40 11.44 6.08
CA ASP A 252 19.99 12.73 6.47
C ASP A 252 18.90 13.79 6.71
N GLN A 253 17.90 13.88 5.83
CA GLN A 253 16.78 14.82 5.98
C GLN A 253 15.91 14.47 7.19
N ILE A 254 15.59 13.18 7.39
CA ILE A 254 14.88 12.70 8.59
C ILE A 254 15.66 13.07 9.86
N THR A 255 16.96 12.88 9.86
CA THR A 255 17.82 13.21 11.01
C THR A 255 17.87 14.72 11.26
N HIS A 256 17.99 15.51 10.20
CA HIS A 256 18.07 16.98 10.29
C HIS A 256 16.78 17.61 10.86
N TYR A 257 15.62 17.14 10.41
CA TYR A 257 14.33 17.68 10.81
C TYR A 257 13.65 16.94 11.97
N HIS A 258 14.32 15.98 12.59
CA HIS A 258 13.75 15.12 13.63
C HIS A 258 13.08 15.90 14.77
N ASP A 259 13.74 16.92 15.32
CA ASP A 259 13.18 17.72 16.43
C ASP A 259 11.91 18.47 16.02
N THR A 260 11.80 18.86 14.76
CA THR A 260 10.61 19.47 14.19
C THR A 260 9.44 18.49 14.19
N PHE A 261 9.67 17.24 13.76
CA PHE A 261 8.66 16.18 13.78
C PHE A 261 8.22 15.83 15.19
N VAL A 262 9.17 15.66 16.12
CA VAL A 262 8.89 15.41 17.55
C VAL A 262 8.04 16.53 18.15
N THR A 263 8.34 17.79 17.81
CA THR A 263 7.60 18.95 18.32
C THR A 263 6.17 18.97 17.80
N ALA A 264 5.95 18.62 16.52
CA ALA A 264 4.63 18.56 15.92
C ALA A 264 3.78 17.43 16.53
N LEU A 265 4.37 16.24 16.69
CA LEU A 265 3.67 15.10 17.30
C LEU A 265 3.20 15.40 18.73
N LYS A 266 4.02 16.10 19.54
CA LYS A 266 3.65 16.51 20.91
C LYS A 266 2.52 17.53 20.98
N LYS A 267 2.23 18.26 19.90
CA LYS A 267 1.14 19.24 19.85
C LYS A 267 -0.20 18.62 19.47
N GLN A 268 -0.20 17.39 18.97
CA GLN A 268 -1.43 16.65 18.67
C GLN A 268 -2.04 15.99 19.92
N HIS A 269 -1.26 15.81 20.98
CA HIS A 269 -1.68 15.28 22.28
C HIS A 269 -1.78 16.37 23.34
#